data_773355d8f273d74e87d35980ad0b7ef1
#
_entry.id   773355d8f273d74e87d35980ad0b7ef1
#
_cell.length_a   1.000
_cell.length_b   1.000
_cell.length_c   1.000
_cell.angle_alpha   90.00
_cell.angle_beta   90.00
_cell.angle_gamma   90.00
#
_symmetry.space_group_name_H-M   'P 1'
#
loop_
_entity.id
_entity.type
_entity.pdbx_description
1 polymer ?
#
loop_
_entity_poly.entity_id
_entity_poly.type
_entity_poly.pdbx_seq_one_letter_code
_entity_poly.pdbx_strand_id
1 'polypeptide(L)'
;YKRELLYGPPGLGKTTLAGIIANEMNVNLRITSGPAIEKPGDLAALLTNLNEGDVLFIDEIHRISRAVEEVLYPSMEDFAIDIITGKGQMAASYHLPLPKFTLVGATTRAGQLTAPLRDRFGVVLRLELYTPEELARIITRSASILGIEIDPDGALEIASRSRGTPRIANRLLKRVRDFAEVISNGVITCETAQIALDKLEIDELGLDANDRRMLEALIKFYRGGPVGLETLAAAIGEEAVTIEDVYEPYLMQIGFLNRTPRGRCITRAACQHLGYDIPCLLYT
;
A
#
# COMPACT_ATOMS: atom_id res chain seq x y z
N TYR A 1 -25.64 -7.64 1.66
CA TYR A 1 -24.90 -6.36 1.72
C TYR A 1 -23.86 -6.46 2.80
N LYS A 2 -22.59 -6.20 2.43
CA LYS A 2 -21.44 -6.48 3.27
C LYS A 2 -20.69 -5.20 3.60
N ARG A 3 -19.96 -5.24 4.71
CA ARG A 3 -19.05 -4.17 5.15
C ARG A 3 -17.72 -4.82 5.39
N GLU A 4 -16.79 -4.60 4.48
CA GLU A 4 -15.50 -5.28 4.46
C GLU A 4 -14.37 -4.24 4.59
N LEU A 5 -13.41 -4.51 5.46
CA LEU A 5 -12.21 -3.71 5.64
C LEU A 5 -11.00 -4.50 5.19
N LEU A 6 -10.31 -4.00 4.17
CA LEU A 6 -9.06 -4.54 3.67
C LEU A 6 -7.89 -3.73 4.24
N TYR A 7 -7.01 -4.34 5.00
CA TYR A 7 -5.85 -3.63 5.51
C TYR A 7 -4.54 -4.38 5.29
N GLY A 8 -3.44 -3.66 5.20
CA GLY A 8 -2.11 -4.20 4.98
C GLY A 8 -1.22 -3.26 4.19
N PRO A 9 0.04 -3.62 3.96
CA PRO A 9 1.00 -2.82 3.22
C PRO A 9 0.47 -2.26 1.89
N PRO A 10 1.03 -1.16 1.39
CA PRO A 10 0.66 -0.61 0.09
C PRO A 10 1.06 -1.55 -1.05
N GLY A 11 0.31 -1.53 -2.15
CA GLY A 11 0.67 -2.29 -3.37
C GLY A 11 0.20 -3.74 -3.42
N LEU A 12 -0.58 -4.23 -2.44
CA LEU A 12 -1.08 -5.61 -2.37
C LEU A 12 -2.36 -5.86 -3.18
N GLY A 13 -2.88 -4.85 -3.88
CA GLY A 13 -4.05 -5.03 -4.73
C GLY A 13 -5.41 -4.86 -4.05
N LYS A 14 -5.51 -4.08 -2.96
CA LYS A 14 -6.78 -3.82 -2.26
C LYS A 14 -7.88 -3.31 -3.21
N THR A 15 -7.57 -2.36 -4.07
CA THR A 15 -8.48 -1.84 -5.10
C THR A 15 -8.86 -2.90 -6.13
N THR A 16 -7.90 -3.73 -6.55
CA THR A 16 -8.14 -4.83 -7.48
C THR A 16 -9.09 -5.85 -6.87
N LEU A 17 -8.94 -6.16 -5.59
CA LEU A 17 -9.81 -7.10 -4.88
C LEU A 17 -11.25 -6.57 -4.80
N ALA A 18 -11.43 -5.28 -4.54
CA ALA A 18 -12.76 -4.64 -4.60
C ALA A 18 -13.38 -4.75 -6.01
N GLY A 19 -12.57 -4.62 -7.06
CA GLY A 19 -13.01 -4.83 -8.45
C GLY A 19 -13.45 -6.28 -8.71
N ILE A 20 -12.71 -7.24 -8.20
CA ILE A 20 -13.07 -8.66 -8.31
C ILE A 20 -14.40 -8.93 -7.58
N ILE A 21 -14.56 -8.39 -6.35
CA ILE A 21 -15.81 -8.54 -5.59
C ILE A 21 -17.01 -8.00 -6.40
N ALA A 22 -16.88 -6.79 -6.97
CA ALA A 22 -17.96 -6.20 -7.75
C ALA A 22 -18.29 -7.03 -9.01
N ASN A 23 -17.27 -7.54 -9.71
CA ASN A 23 -17.44 -8.40 -10.88
C ASN A 23 -18.12 -9.73 -10.53
N GLU A 24 -17.70 -10.39 -9.45
CA GLU A 24 -18.33 -11.64 -8.98
C GLU A 24 -19.79 -11.44 -8.54
N MET A 25 -20.10 -10.26 -8.00
CA MET A 25 -21.45 -9.88 -7.63
C MET A 25 -22.28 -9.37 -8.82
N ASN A 26 -21.66 -9.15 -9.97
CA ASN A 26 -22.25 -8.56 -11.17
C ASN A 26 -22.94 -7.21 -10.90
N VAL A 27 -22.24 -6.33 -10.19
CA VAL A 27 -22.70 -4.98 -9.81
C VAL A 27 -21.66 -3.93 -10.17
N ASN A 28 -22.02 -2.65 -10.12
CA ASN A 28 -21.08 -1.59 -10.40
C ASN A 28 -20.13 -1.36 -9.20
N LEU A 29 -18.90 -0.95 -9.52
CA LEU A 29 -17.91 -0.49 -8.57
C LEU A 29 -17.79 1.02 -8.64
N ARG A 30 -17.98 1.68 -7.51
CA ARG A 30 -17.66 3.10 -7.31
C ARG A 30 -16.41 3.21 -6.47
N ILE A 31 -15.39 3.90 -6.99
CA ILE A 31 -14.09 4.05 -6.33
C ILE A 31 -13.93 5.50 -5.91
N THR A 32 -13.55 5.69 -4.65
CA THR A 32 -13.16 6.97 -4.08
C THR A 32 -12.00 6.76 -3.10
N SER A 33 -11.52 7.84 -2.50
CA SER A 33 -10.50 7.79 -1.45
C SER A 33 -10.86 8.69 -0.27
N GLY A 34 -10.36 8.36 0.92
CA GLY A 34 -10.57 9.19 2.12
C GLY A 34 -10.24 10.66 1.89
N PRO A 35 -9.06 11.00 1.34
CA PRO A 35 -8.69 12.40 1.03
C PRO A 35 -9.61 13.11 0.03
N ALA A 36 -10.29 12.38 -0.86
CA ALA A 36 -11.22 12.96 -1.83
C ALA A 36 -12.59 13.31 -1.25
N ILE A 37 -12.87 12.84 -0.03
CA ILE A 37 -14.11 13.12 0.70
C ILE A 37 -13.81 14.17 1.76
N GLU A 38 -13.85 15.43 1.38
CA GLU A 38 -13.48 16.54 2.28
C GLU A 38 -14.62 16.89 3.27
N LYS A 39 -15.86 16.78 2.82
CA LYS A 39 -17.07 17.23 3.56
C LYS A 39 -18.11 16.13 3.63
N PRO A 40 -18.98 16.16 4.65
CA PRO A 40 -20.14 15.28 4.73
C PRO A 40 -21.02 15.27 3.47
N GLY A 41 -21.19 16.42 2.81
CA GLY A 41 -21.94 16.54 1.57
C GLY A 41 -21.34 15.78 0.39
N ASP A 42 -20.02 15.65 0.33
CA ASP A 42 -19.33 14.88 -0.74
C ASP A 42 -19.69 13.39 -0.60
N LEU A 43 -19.65 12.87 0.63
CA LEU A 43 -20.05 11.49 0.92
C LEU A 43 -21.55 11.28 0.63
N ALA A 44 -22.40 12.21 1.05
CA ALA A 44 -23.84 12.13 0.79
C ALA A 44 -24.13 12.07 -0.72
N ALA A 45 -23.46 12.90 -1.53
CA ALA A 45 -23.57 12.89 -2.98
C ALA A 45 -23.12 11.57 -3.61
N LEU A 46 -22.04 10.96 -3.10
CA LEU A 46 -21.59 9.65 -3.54
C LEU A 46 -22.62 8.56 -3.22
N LEU A 47 -23.13 8.54 -2.00
CA LEU A 47 -24.08 7.52 -1.53
C LEU A 47 -25.43 7.59 -2.25
N THR A 48 -25.95 8.79 -2.51
CA THR A 48 -27.23 8.99 -3.22
C THR A 48 -27.18 8.63 -4.70
N ASN A 49 -25.96 8.56 -5.30
CA ASN A 49 -25.74 8.16 -6.68
C ASN A 49 -25.43 6.66 -6.85
N LEU A 50 -25.53 5.85 -5.80
CA LEU A 50 -25.41 4.40 -5.88
C LEU A 50 -26.71 3.78 -6.36
N ASN A 51 -26.61 2.60 -6.99
CA ASN A 51 -27.75 1.75 -7.29
C ASN A 51 -27.82 0.60 -6.27
N GLU A 52 -28.94 -0.10 -6.25
CA GLU A 52 -29.14 -1.28 -5.41
C GLU A 52 -28.08 -2.33 -5.71
N GLY A 53 -27.34 -2.74 -4.68
CA GLY A 53 -26.30 -3.75 -4.77
C GLY A 53 -24.90 -3.24 -5.12
N ASP A 54 -24.73 -1.98 -5.54
CA ASP A 54 -23.42 -1.43 -5.93
C ASP A 54 -22.37 -1.60 -4.83
N VAL A 55 -21.11 -1.69 -5.23
CA VAL A 55 -19.95 -1.69 -4.33
C VAL A 55 -19.36 -0.28 -4.27
N LEU A 56 -19.30 0.31 -3.08
CA LEU A 56 -18.54 1.52 -2.80
C LEU A 56 -17.18 1.15 -2.20
N PHE A 57 -16.10 1.47 -2.89
CA PHE A 57 -14.73 1.30 -2.41
C PHE A 57 -14.16 2.64 -1.97
N ILE A 58 -13.69 2.71 -0.71
CA ILE A 58 -13.00 3.89 -0.16
C ILE A 58 -11.56 3.52 0.18
N ASP A 59 -10.63 3.99 -0.64
CA ASP A 59 -9.19 3.82 -0.36
C ASP A 59 -8.73 4.80 0.71
N GLU A 60 -7.72 4.40 1.50
CA GLU A 60 -7.17 5.18 2.62
C GLU A 60 -8.29 5.73 3.55
N ILE A 61 -9.25 4.88 3.89
CA ILE A 61 -10.44 5.25 4.66
C ILE A 61 -10.11 5.87 6.03
N HIS A 62 -8.92 5.59 6.60
CA HIS A 62 -8.44 6.20 7.84
C HIS A 62 -8.21 7.72 7.75
N ARG A 63 -8.24 8.29 6.52
CA ARG A 63 -8.04 9.71 6.26
C ARG A 63 -9.34 10.50 6.14
N ILE A 64 -10.50 9.88 6.27
CA ILE A 64 -11.77 10.62 6.33
C ILE A 64 -11.85 11.42 7.63
N SER A 65 -12.45 12.60 7.55
CA SER A 65 -12.64 13.44 8.74
C SER A 65 -13.74 12.86 9.65
N ARG A 66 -13.70 13.20 10.94
CA ARG A 66 -14.70 12.75 11.90
C ARG A 66 -16.13 13.15 11.51
N ALA A 67 -16.30 14.33 10.92
CA ALA A 67 -17.61 14.79 10.44
C ALA A 67 -18.15 13.93 9.28
N VAL A 68 -17.25 13.39 8.44
CA VAL A 68 -17.60 12.45 7.36
C VAL A 68 -17.92 11.07 7.94
N GLU A 69 -17.18 10.61 8.96
CA GLU A 69 -17.49 9.34 9.65
C GLU A 69 -18.90 9.36 10.24
N GLU A 70 -19.33 10.48 10.83
CA GLU A 70 -20.66 10.62 11.44
C GLU A 70 -21.81 10.44 10.42
N VAL A 71 -21.59 10.79 9.15
CA VAL A 71 -22.55 10.51 8.06
C VAL A 71 -22.43 9.07 7.56
N LEU A 72 -21.22 8.50 7.61
CA LEU A 72 -21.00 7.14 7.15
C LEU A 72 -21.65 6.10 8.08
N TYR A 73 -21.71 6.34 9.38
CA TYR A 73 -22.26 5.38 10.35
C TYR A 73 -23.72 4.99 10.06
N PRO A 74 -24.69 5.91 9.98
CA PRO A 74 -26.07 5.55 9.65
C PRO A 74 -26.20 4.98 8.25
N SER A 75 -25.37 5.42 7.30
CA SER A 75 -25.33 4.86 5.95
C SER A 75 -24.93 3.39 5.93
N MET A 76 -24.02 2.98 6.82
CA MET A 76 -23.60 1.59 6.98
C MET A 76 -24.64 0.74 7.70
N GLU A 77 -25.32 1.27 8.71
CA GLU A 77 -26.23 0.52 9.58
C GLU A 77 -27.65 0.46 9.03
N ASP A 78 -28.21 1.62 8.70
CA ASP A 78 -29.63 1.82 8.38
C ASP A 78 -29.89 2.04 6.89
N PHE A 79 -28.83 2.16 6.07
CA PHE A 79 -28.93 2.58 4.67
C PHE A 79 -29.71 3.88 4.52
N ALA A 80 -29.34 4.88 5.32
CA ALA A 80 -29.95 6.19 5.32
C ALA A 80 -28.92 7.26 5.71
N ILE A 81 -29.18 8.49 5.33
CA ILE A 81 -28.45 9.67 5.77
C ILE A 81 -29.40 10.73 6.29
N ASP A 82 -28.98 11.42 7.35
CA ASP A 82 -29.71 12.55 7.90
C ASP A 82 -29.09 13.86 7.36
N ILE A 83 -29.86 14.60 6.59
CA ILE A 83 -29.46 15.89 6.03
C ILE A 83 -30.11 16.98 6.85
N ILE A 84 -29.31 17.79 7.53
CA ILE A 84 -29.79 18.96 8.26
C ILE A 84 -29.76 20.18 7.34
N THR A 85 -30.92 20.75 7.05
CA THR A 85 -31.05 21.98 6.26
C THR A 85 -31.57 23.12 7.13
N GLY A 86 -31.08 24.34 6.89
CA GLY A 86 -31.41 25.51 7.67
C GLY A 86 -30.46 25.76 8.85
N LYS A 87 -30.70 26.85 9.58
CA LYS A 87 -29.91 27.25 10.75
C LYS A 87 -30.82 27.63 11.92
N GLY A 88 -30.39 27.32 13.14
CA GLY A 88 -31.11 27.67 14.37
C GLY A 88 -32.47 26.97 14.49
N GLN A 89 -33.49 27.70 14.92
CA GLN A 89 -34.83 27.14 15.14
C GLN A 89 -35.57 26.69 13.85
N MET A 90 -35.05 27.04 12.66
CA MET A 90 -35.59 26.59 11.37
C MET A 90 -34.80 25.42 10.79
N ALA A 91 -33.92 24.80 11.55
CA ALA A 91 -33.23 23.60 11.11
C ALA A 91 -34.18 22.42 11.00
N ALA A 92 -34.31 21.84 9.81
CA ALA A 92 -35.08 20.62 9.57
C ALA A 92 -34.11 19.47 9.25
N SER A 93 -34.33 18.31 9.87
CA SER A 93 -33.62 17.08 9.55
C SER A 93 -34.45 16.27 8.57
N TYR A 94 -33.87 15.91 7.45
CA TYR A 94 -34.47 15.04 6.44
C TYR A 94 -33.77 13.70 6.47
N HIS A 95 -34.48 12.65 6.78
CA HIS A 95 -34.05 11.29 6.70
C HIS A 95 -34.16 10.78 5.25
N LEU A 96 -33.03 10.62 4.56
CA LEU A 96 -33.00 10.19 3.18
C LEU A 96 -32.59 8.71 3.10
N PRO A 97 -33.49 7.82 2.66
CA PRO A 97 -33.14 6.42 2.46
C PRO A 97 -32.16 6.27 1.30
N LEU A 98 -31.21 5.36 1.45
CA LEU A 98 -30.21 4.99 0.44
C LEU A 98 -30.53 3.62 -0.14
N PRO A 99 -30.15 3.35 -1.39
CA PRO A 99 -30.14 1.98 -1.90
C PRO A 99 -29.18 1.14 -1.06
N LYS A 100 -29.48 -0.14 -0.89
CA LYS A 100 -28.59 -1.04 -0.18
C LYS A 100 -27.33 -1.29 -1.00
N PHE A 101 -26.18 -1.08 -0.41
CA PHE A 101 -24.86 -1.19 -1.05
C PHE A 101 -23.89 -2.01 -0.21
N THR A 102 -22.80 -2.44 -0.82
CA THR A 102 -21.66 -3.05 -0.14
C THR A 102 -20.55 -2.01 0.03
N LEU A 103 -20.07 -1.81 1.26
CA LEU A 103 -18.93 -0.94 1.53
C LEU A 103 -17.66 -1.78 1.65
N VAL A 104 -16.65 -1.44 0.86
CA VAL A 104 -15.29 -1.97 1.00
C VAL A 104 -14.36 -0.82 1.36
N GLY A 105 -13.91 -0.78 2.61
CA GLY A 105 -12.90 0.14 3.08
C GLY A 105 -11.50 -0.43 2.88
N ALA A 106 -10.54 0.39 2.51
CA ALA A 106 -9.13 -0.02 2.44
C ALA A 106 -8.25 0.94 3.24
N THR A 107 -7.22 0.39 3.90
CA THR A 107 -6.27 1.19 4.66
C THR A 107 -4.90 0.53 4.73
N THR A 108 -3.85 1.35 4.73
CA THR A 108 -2.49 0.92 5.08
C THR A 108 -2.23 1.01 6.59
N ARG A 109 -3.03 1.79 7.32
CA ARG A 109 -2.84 2.13 8.73
C ARG A 109 -4.08 1.81 9.57
N ALA A 110 -4.38 0.52 9.74
CA ALA A 110 -5.56 0.06 10.49
C ALA A 110 -5.64 0.61 11.92
N GLY A 111 -4.50 0.88 12.56
CA GLY A 111 -4.43 1.47 13.89
C GLY A 111 -4.87 2.94 13.97
N GLN A 112 -4.98 3.65 12.84
CA GLN A 112 -5.47 5.03 12.78
C GLN A 112 -6.98 5.13 12.59
N LEU A 113 -7.65 4.01 12.30
CA LEU A 113 -9.11 3.99 12.26
C LEU A 113 -9.69 4.18 13.65
N THR A 114 -10.74 4.99 13.74
CA THR A 114 -11.49 5.13 14.98
C THR A 114 -12.13 3.78 15.35
N ALA A 115 -12.21 3.49 16.64
CA ALA A 115 -12.85 2.25 17.10
C ALA A 115 -14.32 2.15 16.60
N PRO A 116 -15.14 3.23 16.67
CA PRO A 116 -16.51 3.16 16.16
C PRO A 116 -16.61 2.82 14.68
N LEU A 117 -15.69 3.31 13.84
CA LEU A 117 -15.69 2.98 12.42
C LEU A 117 -15.25 1.54 12.18
N ARG A 118 -14.19 1.11 12.83
CA ARG A 118 -13.66 -0.27 12.70
C ARG A 118 -14.69 -1.32 13.11
N ASP A 119 -15.38 -1.09 14.22
CA ASP A 119 -16.34 -2.06 14.79
C ASP A 119 -17.60 -2.23 13.93
N ARG A 120 -17.84 -1.30 13.00
CA ARG A 120 -18.95 -1.39 12.01
C ARG A 120 -18.62 -2.25 10.80
N PHE A 121 -17.37 -2.60 10.58
CA PHE A 121 -16.99 -3.56 9.55
C PHE A 121 -17.24 -4.98 10.06
N GLY A 122 -18.09 -5.72 9.35
CA GLY A 122 -18.42 -7.11 9.70
C GLY A 122 -17.31 -8.10 9.34
N VAL A 123 -16.47 -7.75 8.37
CA VAL A 123 -15.34 -8.56 7.91
C VAL A 123 -14.10 -7.69 7.84
N VAL A 124 -13.05 -8.09 8.53
CA VAL A 124 -11.76 -7.39 8.55
C VAL A 124 -10.70 -8.35 8.06
N LEU A 125 -10.15 -8.07 6.88
CA LEU A 125 -9.19 -8.92 6.19
C LEU A 125 -7.81 -8.25 6.16
N ARG A 126 -6.83 -8.94 6.74
CA ARG A 126 -5.43 -8.55 6.61
C ARG A 126 -4.86 -9.13 5.33
N LEU A 127 -4.33 -8.27 4.48
CA LEU A 127 -3.56 -8.70 3.31
C LEU A 127 -2.09 -8.85 3.71
N GLU A 128 -1.55 -10.00 3.38
CA GLU A 128 -0.14 -10.31 3.61
C GLU A 128 0.66 -10.13 2.32
N LEU A 129 1.98 -10.08 2.47
CA LEU A 129 2.87 -10.06 1.32
C LEU A 129 2.82 -11.38 0.59
N TYR A 130 2.96 -11.30 -0.71
CA TYR A 130 3.02 -12.46 -1.59
C TYR A 130 4.39 -13.14 -1.52
N THR A 131 4.42 -14.46 -1.66
CA THR A 131 5.67 -15.19 -1.85
C THR A 131 6.24 -14.93 -3.25
N PRO A 132 7.54 -15.18 -3.49
CA PRO A 132 8.12 -15.06 -4.83
C PRO A 132 7.38 -15.90 -5.87
N GLU A 133 6.93 -17.10 -5.53
CA GLU A 133 6.21 -18.01 -6.43
C GLU A 133 4.82 -17.46 -6.80
N GLU A 134 4.12 -16.86 -5.84
CA GLU A 134 2.83 -16.20 -6.09
C GLU A 134 3.01 -14.97 -6.98
N LEU A 135 4.05 -14.16 -6.72
CA LEU A 135 4.38 -13.01 -7.56
C LEU A 135 4.82 -13.41 -8.96
N ALA A 136 5.60 -14.49 -9.11
CA ALA A 136 5.99 -15.01 -10.42
C ALA A 136 4.76 -15.37 -11.27
N ARG A 137 3.71 -15.96 -10.67
CA ARG A 137 2.44 -16.22 -11.35
C ARG A 137 1.74 -14.92 -11.78
N ILE A 138 1.75 -13.88 -10.94
CA ILE A 138 1.21 -12.57 -11.27
C ILE A 138 2.00 -11.91 -12.41
N ILE A 139 3.33 -11.99 -12.37
CA ILE A 139 4.23 -11.46 -13.40
C ILE A 139 3.98 -12.16 -14.73
N THR A 140 3.91 -13.47 -14.76
CA THR A 140 3.64 -14.26 -15.98
C THR A 140 2.30 -13.88 -16.60
N ARG A 141 1.25 -13.76 -15.78
CA ARG A 141 -0.07 -13.28 -16.26
C ARG A 141 0.01 -11.85 -16.80
N SER A 142 0.70 -10.96 -16.10
CA SER A 142 0.85 -9.57 -16.53
C SER A 142 1.66 -9.47 -17.83
N ALA A 143 2.71 -10.27 -17.98
CA ALA A 143 3.50 -10.37 -19.19
C ALA A 143 2.65 -10.82 -20.37
N SER A 144 1.83 -11.86 -20.19
CA SER A 144 0.90 -12.33 -21.24
C SER A 144 -0.08 -11.23 -21.69
N ILE A 145 -0.65 -10.47 -20.74
CA ILE A 145 -1.57 -9.34 -21.05
C ILE A 145 -0.85 -8.22 -21.82
N LEU A 146 0.43 -7.99 -21.50
CA LEU A 146 1.26 -6.95 -22.13
C LEU A 146 1.94 -7.42 -23.42
N GLY A 147 1.77 -8.68 -23.83
CA GLY A 147 2.43 -9.26 -24.98
C GLY A 147 3.95 -9.41 -24.83
N ILE A 148 4.42 -9.61 -23.58
CA ILE A 148 5.84 -9.78 -23.24
C ILE A 148 6.13 -11.27 -23.14
N GLU A 149 7.15 -11.73 -23.82
CA GLU A 149 7.65 -13.09 -23.70
C GLU A 149 8.60 -13.18 -22.49
N ILE A 150 8.30 -14.09 -21.54
CA ILE A 150 9.06 -14.26 -20.30
C ILE A 150 9.15 -15.73 -19.95
N ASP A 151 10.35 -16.19 -19.57
CA ASP A 151 10.53 -17.55 -19.05
C ASP A 151 10.20 -17.63 -17.54
N PRO A 152 9.95 -18.84 -17.01
CA PRO A 152 9.61 -19.01 -15.60
C PRO A 152 10.71 -18.52 -14.64
N ASP A 153 11.97 -18.69 -14.99
CA ASP A 153 13.11 -18.29 -14.14
C ASP A 153 13.27 -16.77 -14.13
N GLY A 154 13.05 -16.10 -15.28
CA GLY A 154 13.04 -14.65 -15.37
C GLY A 154 11.86 -14.04 -14.58
N ALA A 155 10.70 -14.69 -14.61
CA ALA A 155 9.57 -14.27 -13.79
C ALA A 155 9.86 -14.41 -12.28
N LEU A 156 10.52 -15.50 -11.88
CA LEU A 156 10.91 -15.74 -10.49
C LEU A 156 11.99 -14.74 -10.03
N GLU A 157 12.96 -14.43 -10.90
CA GLU A 157 14.01 -13.44 -10.60
C GLU A 157 13.41 -12.05 -10.34
N ILE A 158 12.48 -11.59 -11.18
CA ILE A 158 11.76 -10.32 -10.94
C ILE A 158 10.93 -10.40 -9.65
N ALA A 159 10.28 -11.52 -9.42
CA ALA A 159 9.43 -11.73 -8.24
C ALA A 159 10.22 -11.66 -6.93
N SER A 160 11.41 -12.29 -6.87
CA SER A 160 12.27 -12.32 -5.68
C SER A 160 12.66 -10.91 -5.23
N ARG A 161 12.96 -10.02 -6.20
CA ARG A 161 13.32 -8.62 -5.92
C ARG A 161 12.13 -7.66 -5.81
N SER A 162 10.88 -8.18 -5.77
CA SER A 162 9.64 -7.37 -5.76
C SER A 162 9.08 -7.07 -4.39
N ARG A 163 9.82 -7.34 -3.32
CA ARG A 163 9.44 -7.02 -1.93
C ARG A 163 8.05 -7.55 -1.53
N GLY A 164 7.62 -8.67 -2.08
CA GLY A 164 6.32 -9.28 -1.78
C GLY A 164 5.10 -8.50 -2.29
N THR A 165 5.26 -7.51 -3.20
CA THR A 165 4.14 -6.66 -3.62
C THR A 165 3.90 -6.69 -5.13
N PRO A 166 2.67 -6.97 -5.59
CA PRO A 166 2.29 -6.95 -7.00
C PRO A 166 2.54 -5.62 -7.72
N ARG A 167 2.43 -4.49 -7.01
CA ARG A 167 2.71 -3.16 -7.57
C ARG A 167 4.17 -3.03 -8.00
N ILE A 168 5.11 -3.45 -7.12
CA ILE A 168 6.54 -3.43 -7.43
C ILE A 168 6.84 -4.43 -8.53
N ALA A 169 6.33 -5.66 -8.44
CA ALA A 169 6.50 -6.70 -9.44
C ALA A 169 6.11 -6.23 -10.85
N ASN A 170 4.94 -5.63 -11.00
CA ASN A 170 4.50 -5.09 -12.28
C ASN A 170 5.32 -3.88 -12.74
N ARG A 171 5.81 -3.06 -11.82
CA ARG A 171 6.71 -1.94 -12.15
C ARG A 171 8.04 -2.46 -12.66
N LEU A 172 8.62 -3.46 -11.99
CA LEU A 172 9.88 -4.08 -12.41
C LEU A 172 9.73 -4.82 -13.75
N LEU A 173 8.66 -5.59 -13.93
CA LEU A 173 8.37 -6.25 -15.22
C LEU A 173 8.43 -5.27 -16.40
N LYS A 174 7.78 -4.11 -16.27
CA LYS A 174 7.79 -3.09 -17.33
C LYS A 174 9.19 -2.53 -17.59
N ARG A 175 9.99 -2.34 -16.53
CA ARG A 175 11.36 -1.85 -16.67
C ARG A 175 12.26 -2.90 -17.29
N VAL A 176 12.20 -4.14 -16.82
CA VAL A 176 12.98 -5.26 -17.38
C VAL A 176 12.63 -5.51 -18.85
N ARG A 177 11.33 -5.36 -19.25
CA ARG A 177 10.93 -5.40 -20.66
C ARG A 177 11.72 -4.40 -21.49
N ASP A 178 11.80 -3.13 -21.05
CA ASP A 178 12.48 -2.08 -21.80
C ASP A 178 13.97 -2.44 -22.04
N PHE A 179 14.60 -3.12 -21.08
CA PHE A 179 15.96 -3.67 -21.26
C PHE A 179 15.96 -4.89 -22.20
N ALA A 180 15.00 -5.80 -22.06
CA ALA A 180 14.91 -7.00 -22.89
C ALA A 180 14.74 -6.67 -24.39
N GLU A 181 14.01 -5.62 -24.72
CA GLU A 181 13.88 -5.13 -26.10
C GLU A 181 15.24 -4.77 -26.73
N VAL A 182 16.18 -4.30 -25.90
CA VAL A 182 17.51 -3.87 -26.38
C VAL A 182 18.52 -5.02 -26.43
N ILE A 183 18.52 -5.91 -25.41
CA ILE A 183 19.60 -6.90 -25.23
C ILE A 183 19.19 -8.33 -25.60
N SER A 184 17.90 -8.67 -25.65
CA SER A 184 17.43 -10.06 -25.85
C SER A 184 16.26 -10.20 -26.82
N ASN A 185 16.11 -9.29 -27.77
CA ASN A 185 15.03 -9.29 -28.76
C ASN A 185 13.62 -9.40 -28.14
N GLY A 186 13.42 -8.80 -26.97
CA GLY A 186 12.13 -8.73 -26.29
C GLY A 186 11.79 -9.93 -25.39
N VAL A 187 12.65 -10.94 -25.28
CA VAL A 187 12.45 -12.10 -24.39
C VAL A 187 13.10 -11.84 -23.02
N ILE A 188 12.32 -12.00 -21.95
CA ILE A 188 12.83 -11.87 -20.59
C ILE A 188 13.27 -13.26 -20.09
N THR A 189 14.57 -13.50 -20.07
CA THR A 189 15.18 -14.66 -19.41
C THR A 189 15.68 -14.28 -18.02
N CYS A 190 16.07 -15.26 -17.20
CA CYS A 190 16.69 -15.01 -15.91
C CYS A 190 17.91 -14.08 -16.03
N GLU A 191 18.81 -14.34 -16.99
CA GLU A 191 20.00 -13.52 -17.23
C GLU A 191 19.63 -12.09 -17.63
N THR A 192 18.68 -11.92 -18.54
CA THR A 192 18.17 -10.59 -18.94
C THR A 192 17.58 -9.85 -17.76
N ALA A 193 16.79 -10.53 -16.92
CA ALA A 193 16.20 -9.94 -15.72
C ALA A 193 17.29 -9.49 -14.73
N GLN A 194 18.30 -10.31 -14.47
CA GLN A 194 19.42 -9.97 -13.59
C GLN A 194 20.17 -8.74 -14.09
N ILE A 195 20.59 -8.72 -15.35
CA ILE A 195 21.30 -7.57 -15.95
C ILE A 195 20.46 -6.29 -15.82
N ALA A 196 19.16 -6.37 -16.11
CA ALA A 196 18.29 -5.22 -16.04
C ALA A 196 18.12 -4.72 -14.58
N LEU A 197 17.90 -5.62 -13.62
CA LEU A 197 17.72 -5.27 -12.21
C LEU A 197 18.99 -4.69 -11.59
N ASP A 198 20.16 -5.22 -11.97
CA ASP A 198 21.46 -4.67 -11.54
C ASP A 198 21.70 -3.27 -12.12
N LYS A 199 21.31 -3.02 -13.38
CA LYS A 199 21.37 -1.67 -13.99
C LYS A 199 20.39 -0.69 -13.34
N LEU A 200 19.30 -1.20 -12.79
CA LEU A 200 18.33 -0.40 -12.00
C LEU A 200 18.76 -0.25 -10.54
N GLU A 201 19.95 -0.76 -10.19
CA GLU A 201 20.53 -0.73 -8.84
C GLU A 201 19.62 -1.40 -7.79
N ILE A 202 18.88 -2.46 -8.19
CA ILE A 202 18.03 -3.25 -7.30
C ILE A 202 18.75 -4.53 -6.97
N ASP A 203 19.08 -4.73 -5.69
CA ASP A 203 19.80 -5.90 -5.22
C ASP A 203 18.94 -7.16 -5.07
N GLU A 204 19.54 -8.25 -4.62
CA GLU A 204 18.89 -9.56 -4.45
C GLU A 204 17.70 -9.54 -3.48
N LEU A 205 17.70 -8.62 -2.51
CA LEU A 205 16.59 -8.41 -1.57
C LEU A 205 15.60 -7.33 -2.05
N GLY A 206 15.81 -6.78 -3.25
CA GLY A 206 14.96 -5.73 -3.79
C GLY A 206 15.23 -4.34 -3.20
N LEU A 207 16.38 -4.12 -2.52
CA LEU A 207 16.75 -2.79 -2.06
C LEU A 207 17.21 -1.94 -3.24
N ASP A 208 16.69 -0.71 -3.31
CA ASP A 208 17.11 0.27 -4.30
C ASP A 208 18.22 1.20 -3.75
N ALA A 209 18.71 2.11 -4.58
CA ALA A 209 19.76 3.05 -4.19
C ALA A 209 19.39 3.91 -2.97
N ASN A 210 18.11 4.27 -2.81
CA ASN A 210 17.67 5.09 -1.69
C ASN A 210 17.63 4.30 -0.38
N ASP A 211 17.19 3.04 -0.41
CA ASP A 211 17.23 2.17 0.77
C ASP A 211 18.68 1.99 1.25
N ARG A 212 19.58 1.68 0.31
CA ARG A 212 21.02 1.53 0.65
C ARG A 212 21.59 2.83 1.20
N ARG A 213 21.28 3.97 0.58
CA ARG A 213 21.73 5.29 1.05
C ARG A 213 21.24 5.60 2.47
N MET A 214 20.00 5.25 2.79
CA MET A 214 19.45 5.40 4.14
C MET A 214 20.17 4.52 5.16
N LEU A 215 20.38 3.24 4.84
CA LEU A 215 21.10 2.31 5.72
C LEU A 215 22.57 2.72 5.89
N GLU A 216 23.23 3.11 4.80
CA GLU A 216 24.61 3.62 4.85
C GLU A 216 24.74 4.90 5.66
N ALA A 217 23.78 5.83 5.59
CA ALA A 217 23.80 7.02 6.41
C ALA A 217 23.77 6.68 7.91
N LEU A 218 22.96 5.69 8.32
CA LEU A 218 22.94 5.17 9.68
C LEU A 218 24.31 4.63 10.10
N ILE A 219 25.00 3.91 9.22
CA ILE A 219 26.33 3.35 9.52
C ILE A 219 27.39 4.47 9.59
N LYS A 220 27.51 5.24 8.50
CA LYS A 220 28.63 6.17 8.28
C LYS A 220 28.58 7.41 9.17
N PHE A 221 27.39 7.97 9.38
CA PHE A 221 27.24 9.22 10.12
C PHE A 221 26.84 9.02 11.58
N TYR A 222 26.15 7.93 11.90
CA TYR A 222 25.54 7.73 13.21
C TYR A 222 25.95 6.44 13.92
N ARG A 223 26.97 5.74 13.42
CA ARG A 223 27.51 4.51 14.02
C ARG A 223 26.45 3.44 14.32
N GLY A 224 25.44 3.34 13.45
CA GLY A 224 24.35 2.38 13.59
C GLY A 224 23.09 2.91 14.29
N GLY A 225 23.09 4.14 14.79
CA GLY A 225 21.97 4.77 15.48
C GLY A 225 22.07 4.66 17.02
N PRO A 226 21.02 5.05 17.78
CA PRO A 226 19.71 5.51 17.33
C PRO A 226 19.68 6.93 16.76
N VAL A 227 18.89 7.15 15.69
CA VAL A 227 18.75 8.45 15.01
C VAL A 227 17.29 8.83 14.92
N GLY A 228 16.97 10.08 15.23
CA GLY A 228 15.63 10.63 15.04
C GLY A 228 15.23 10.68 13.56
N LEU A 229 13.92 10.58 13.28
CA LEU A 229 13.39 10.57 11.90
C LEU A 229 13.79 11.81 11.12
N GLU A 230 13.57 13.00 11.69
CA GLU A 230 13.91 14.28 11.06
C GLU A 230 15.40 14.43 10.76
N THR A 231 16.25 13.94 11.68
CA THR A 231 17.70 13.97 11.51
C THR A 231 18.15 13.06 10.37
N LEU A 232 17.54 11.87 10.27
CA LEU A 232 17.83 10.93 9.19
C LEU A 232 17.32 11.46 7.85
N ALA A 233 16.13 12.04 7.84
CA ALA A 233 15.52 12.68 6.66
C ALA A 233 16.44 13.79 6.10
N ALA A 234 16.90 14.68 6.96
CA ALA A 234 17.84 15.74 6.59
C ALA A 234 19.17 15.17 6.07
N ALA A 235 19.69 14.09 6.67
CA ALA A 235 20.96 13.51 6.26
C ALA A 235 20.93 12.87 4.88
N ILE A 236 19.79 12.32 4.45
CA ILE A 236 19.64 11.70 3.13
C ILE A 236 18.94 12.59 2.10
N GLY A 237 18.46 13.78 2.51
CA GLY A 237 17.75 14.71 1.64
C GLY A 237 16.36 14.23 1.22
N GLU A 238 15.65 13.56 2.13
CA GLU A 238 14.30 13.03 1.92
C GLU A 238 13.31 13.64 2.92
N GLU A 239 12.03 13.55 2.63
CA GLU A 239 10.98 13.91 3.58
C GLU A 239 10.81 12.83 4.65
N ALA A 240 10.60 13.25 5.90
CA ALA A 240 10.40 12.33 7.02
C ALA A 240 9.23 11.34 6.78
N VAL A 241 8.14 11.84 6.20
CA VAL A 241 6.97 11.02 5.83
C VAL A 241 7.33 9.96 4.79
N THR A 242 8.18 10.27 3.81
CA THR A 242 8.64 9.32 2.80
C THR A 242 9.45 8.19 3.45
N ILE A 243 10.33 8.52 4.40
CA ILE A 243 11.08 7.49 5.13
C ILE A 243 10.12 6.57 5.89
N GLU A 244 9.19 7.14 6.66
CA GLU A 244 8.26 6.37 7.50
C GLU A 244 7.28 5.52 6.69
N ASP A 245 6.80 6.01 5.55
CA ASP A 245 5.75 5.36 4.77
C ASP A 245 6.27 4.45 3.65
N VAL A 246 7.47 4.71 3.14
CA VAL A 246 8.00 4.02 1.95
C VAL A 246 9.19 3.12 2.28
N TYR A 247 10.20 3.62 3.01
CA TYR A 247 11.43 2.86 3.23
C TYR A 247 11.39 2.00 4.48
N GLU A 248 11.01 2.56 5.63
CA GLU A 248 11.00 1.85 6.91
C GLU A 248 10.19 0.55 6.92
N PRO A 249 8.96 0.50 6.35
CA PRO A 249 8.13 -0.70 6.49
C PRO A 249 8.80 -1.96 5.94
N TYR A 250 9.43 -1.86 4.79
CA TYR A 250 10.13 -3.00 4.19
C TYR A 250 11.42 -3.34 4.93
N LEU A 251 12.23 -2.33 5.25
CA LEU A 251 13.50 -2.52 5.97
C LEU A 251 13.30 -3.13 7.37
N MET A 252 12.23 -2.74 8.06
CA MET A 252 11.85 -3.34 9.34
C MET A 252 11.38 -4.79 9.17
N GLN A 253 10.64 -5.08 8.12
CA GLN A 253 10.12 -6.40 7.85
C GLN A 253 11.22 -7.42 7.55
N ILE A 254 12.23 -7.05 6.76
CA ILE A 254 13.40 -7.91 6.50
C ILE A 254 14.41 -7.89 7.65
N GLY A 255 14.11 -7.18 8.73
CA GLY A 255 14.96 -7.12 9.92
C GLY A 255 16.23 -6.29 9.75
N PHE A 256 16.26 -5.34 8.82
CA PHE A 256 17.42 -4.46 8.58
C PHE A 256 17.39 -3.19 9.40
N LEU A 257 16.20 -2.77 9.83
CA LEU A 257 15.98 -1.56 10.61
C LEU A 257 15.16 -1.88 11.86
N ASN A 258 15.56 -1.32 13.01
CA ASN A 258 14.79 -1.34 14.24
C ASN A 258 14.33 0.06 14.60
N ARG A 259 13.05 0.19 14.99
CA ARG A 259 12.49 1.43 15.53
C ARG A 259 12.46 1.34 17.08
N THR A 260 13.18 2.24 17.71
CA THR A 260 13.26 2.34 19.17
C THR A 260 12.65 3.67 19.64
N PRO A 261 12.32 3.85 20.93
CA PRO A 261 11.87 5.14 21.44
C PRO A 261 12.88 6.29 21.24
N ARG A 262 14.17 5.96 21.08
CA ARG A 262 15.23 6.95 20.85
C ARG A 262 15.47 7.24 19.37
N GLY A 263 14.90 6.44 18.46
CA GLY A 263 15.07 6.59 17.00
C GLY A 263 15.30 5.28 16.27
N ARG A 264 15.81 5.40 15.05
CA ARG A 264 16.06 4.30 14.12
C ARG A 264 17.46 3.76 14.31
N CYS A 265 17.57 2.43 14.35
CA CYS A 265 18.84 1.73 14.46
C CYS A 265 18.96 0.71 13.33
N ILE A 266 20.15 0.61 12.74
CA ILE A 266 20.46 -0.46 11.82
C ILE A 266 20.70 -1.77 12.59
N THR A 267 20.46 -2.90 11.92
CA THR A 267 20.73 -4.22 12.50
C THR A 267 22.04 -4.80 12.00
N ARG A 268 22.49 -5.84 12.70
CA ARG A 268 23.67 -6.61 12.28
C ARG A 268 23.49 -7.22 10.87
N ALA A 269 22.28 -7.73 10.57
CA ALA A 269 21.96 -8.31 9.28
C ALA A 269 22.12 -7.31 8.14
N ALA A 270 21.69 -6.06 8.33
CA ALA A 270 21.85 -5.02 7.34
C ALA A 270 23.33 -4.63 7.12
N CYS A 271 24.13 -4.54 8.19
CA CYS A 271 25.57 -4.28 8.06
C CYS A 271 26.27 -5.40 7.26
N GLN A 272 25.95 -6.66 7.55
CA GLN A 272 26.49 -7.82 6.82
C GLN A 272 26.10 -7.80 5.34
N HIS A 273 24.83 -7.52 5.03
CA HIS A 273 24.34 -7.43 3.65
C HIS A 273 25.04 -6.32 2.85
N LEU A 274 25.29 -5.17 3.47
CA LEU A 274 25.98 -4.05 2.85
C LEU A 274 27.51 -4.18 2.84
N GLY A 275 28.07 -5.27 3.38
CA GLY A 275 29.52 -5.51 3.42
C GLY A 275 30.29 -4.59 4.39
N TYR A 276 29.60 -4.02 5.37
CA TYR A 276 30.26 -3.22 6.41
C TYR A 276 30.64 -4.09 7.61
N ASP A 277 31.83 -3.85 8.14
CA ASP A 277 32.21 -4.37 9.45
C ASP A 277 31.20 -3.89 10.48
N ILE A 278 30.79 -4.80 11.38
CA ILE A 278 29.79 -4.50 12.38
C ILE A 278 30.37 -3.41 13.28
N PRO A 279 29.92 -2.16 13.19
CA PRO A 279 30.25 -1.20 14.21
C PRO A 279 29.81 -1.84 15.50
N CYS A 280 30.65 -1.81 16.53
CA CYS A 280 30.32 -2.35 17.85
C CYS A 280 28.98 -1.78 18.25
N LEU A 281 27.89 -2.47 17.85
CA LEU A 281 26.52 -2.04 18.13
C LEU A 281 26.32 -2.22 19.61
N LEU A 282 26.53 -1.14 20.33
CA LEU A 282 26.46 -1.05 21.78
C LEU A 282 25.02 -1.19 22.31
N TYR A 283 24.13 -1.86 21.56
CA TYR A 283 22.75 -2.01 21.96
C TYR A 283 22.34 -3.47 21.91
N THR A 284 22.68 -4.15 22.96
CA THR A 284 21.88 -5.25 23.51
C THR A 284 20.65 -4.68 24.20
#